data_3a386262414ef879349c9c47da283a03
#
_entry.id   3a386262414ef879349c9c47da283a03
#
_cell.length_a   1.000
_cell.length_b   1.000
_cell.length_c   1.000
_cell.angle_alpha   90.00
_cell.angle_beta   90.00
_cell.angle_gamma   90.00
#
_symmetry.space_group_name_H-M   'P 1'
#
loop_
_entity.id
_entity.type
_entity.pdbx_description
1 polymer ?
#
loop_
_entity_poly.entity_id
_entity_poly.type
_entity_poly.pdbx_seq_one_letter_code
_entity_poly.pdbx_strand_id
1 'polypeptide(L)'
;VRSRGLGDVYKRQLEALKEALPVLESVEQWDTEHIHEALFAKIADLGVKNGWMLWPLRTAVSGKQFTPGGGVELCAILGKEDTLARVRKAIDALSA
;
A
#
# COMPACT_ATOMS: atom_id res chain seq x y z
N VAL A 1 -27.04 10.23 0.16
CA VAL A 1 -26.52 9.92 -1.12
C VAL A 1 -25.02 9.99 -1.18
N ARG A 2 -24.48 9.08 -1.81
CA ARG A 2 -23.07 9.00 -1.86
C ARG A 2 -22.54 9.39 -3.20
N SER A 3 -21.36 9.91 -3.20
CA SER A 3 -20.68 10.30 -4.39
C SER A 3 -20.10 9.06 -5.07
N ARG A 4 -20.39 8.90 -6.34
CA ARG A 4 -19.83 7.82 -7.09
C ARG A 4 -18.34 7.91 -7.20
N GLY A 5 -17.84 9.12 -7.44
CA GLY A 5 -16.40 9.33 -7.55
C GLY A 5 -15.68 8.92 -6.29
N LEU A 6 -16.26 9.23 -5.14
CA LEU A 6 -15.68 8.86 -3.86
C LEU A 6 -15.64 7.35 -3.70
N GLY A 7 -16.72 6.67 -4.07
CA GLY A 7 -16.76 5.22 -4.02
C GLY A 7 -15.73 4.58 -4.92
N ASP A 8 -15.55 5.13 -6.11
CA ASP A 8 -14.56 4.62 -7.05
C ASP A 8 -13.13 4.80 -6.53
N VAL A 9 -12.86 5.92 -5.88
CA VAL A 9 -11.54 6.17 -5.29
C VAL A 9 -11.25 5.16 -4.19
N TYR A 10 -12.20 4.93 -3.31
CA TYR A 10 -12.02 3.96 -2.23
C TYR A 10 -11.85 2.56 -2.77
N LYS A 11 -12.60 2.22 -3.81
CA LYS A 11 -12.50 0.90 -4.42
C LYS A 11 -11.12 0.68 -5.02
N ARG A 12 -10.57 1.69 -5.68
CA ARG A 12 -9.22 1.60 -6.24
C ARG A 12 -8.17 1.45 -5.16
N GLN A 13 -8.33 2.20 -4.06
CA GLN A 13 -7.40 2.10 -2.95
C GLN A 13 -7.44 0.71 -2.34
N LEU A 14 -8.64 0.16 -2.18
CA LEU A 14 -8.82 -1.18 -1.65
C LEU A 14 -8.14 -2.22 -2.53
N GLU A 15 -8.34 -2.13 -3.83
CA GLU A 15 -7.72 -3.06 -4.78
C GLU A 15 -6.20 -2.96 -4.73
N ALA A 16 -5.67 -1.75 -4.68
CA ALA A 16 -4.23 -1.55 -4.60
C ALA A 16 -3.64 -2.18 -3.34
N LEU A 17 -4.31 -1.99 -2.20
CA LEU A 17 -3.85 -2.55 -0.94
C LEU A 17 -3.95 -4.07 -0.94
N LYS A 18 -5.00 -4.62 -1.53
CA LYS A 18 -5.14 -6.07 -1.63
C LYS A 18 -4.06 -6.69 -2.49
N GLU A 19 -3.60 -5.98 -3.51
CA GLU A 19 -2.50 -6.45 -4.33
C GLU A 19 -1.16 -6.27 -3.63
N ALA A 20 -1.01 -5.21 -2.86
CA ALA A 20 0.24 -4.94 -2.16
C ALA A 20 0.47 -5.89 -0.99
N LEU A 21 -0.58 -6.28 -0.30
CA LEU A 21 -0.45 -7.10 0.89
C LEU A 21 0.31 -8.41 0.66
N PRO A 22 -0.06 -9.26 -0.32
CA PRO A 22 0.68 -10.49 -0.54
C PRO A 22 2.12 -10.24 -1.00
N VAL A 23 2.35 -9.16 -1.72
CA VAL A 23 3.70 -8.79 -2.13
C VAL A 23 4.55 -8.50 -0.91
N LEU A 24 4.03 -7.70 0.01
CA LEU A 24 4.74 -7.36 1.24
C LEU A 24 4.97 -8.59 2.11
N GLU A 25 4.00 -9.48 2.16
CA GLU A 25 4.14 -10.72 2.92
C GLU A 25 5.26 -11.61 2.38
N SER A 26 5.50 -11.54 1.08
CA SER A 26 6.50 -12.36 0.44
C SER A 26 7.93 -11.84 0.59
N VAL A 27 8.09 -10.60 1.05
CA VAL A 27 9.41 -10.01 1.24
C VAL A 27 10.07 -10.66 2.45
N GLU A 28 11.16 -11.40 2.23
CA GLU A 28 11.86 -12.07 3.31
C GLU A 28 12.84 -11.15 4.01
N GLN A 29 13.61 -10.41 3.25
CA GLN A 29 14.53 -9.44 3.82
C GLN A 29 13.87 -8.07 3.80
N TRP A 30 13.54 -7.57 4.99
CA TRP A 30 12.75 -6.35 5.11
C TRP A 30 13.64 -5.12 5.16
N ASP A 31 13.87 -4.54 3.99
CA ASP A 31 14.60 -3.28 3.86
C ASP A 31 14.03 -2.51 2.67
N THR A 32 14.42 -1.25 2.56
CA THR A 32 13.89 -0.36 1.53
C THR A 32 14.07 -0.93 0.14
N GLU A 33 15.25 -1.45 -0.13
CA GLU A 33 15.57 -1.96 -1.45
C GLU A 33 14.70 -3.15 -1.86
N HIS A 34 14.58 -4.14 -0.97
CA HIS A 34 13.80 -5.35 -1.27
C HIS A 34 12.30 -5.05 -1.34
N ILE A 35 11.82 -4.18 -0.45
CA ILE A 35 10.42 -3.76 -0.49
C ILE A 35 10.13 -3.06 -1.81
N HIS A 36 11.00 -2.14 -2.20
CA HIS A 36 10.86 -1.38 -3.43
C HIS A 36 10.84 -2.31 -4.64
N GLU A 37 11.78 -3.23 -4.71
CA GLU A 37 11.85 -4.19 -5.81
C GLU A 37 10.57 -5.02 -5.93
N ALA A 38 10.10 -5.55 -4.82
CA ALA A 38 8.91 -6.38 -4.81
C ALA A 38 7.68 -5.61 -5.26
N LEU A 39 7.51 -4.40 -4.75
CA LEU A 39 6.36 -3.58 -5.12
C LEU A 39 6.41 -3.13 -6.58
N PHE A 40 7.57 -2.73 -7.05
CA PHE A 40 7.70 -2.28 -8.44
C PHE A 40 7.56 -3.42 -9.43
N ALA A 41 7.98 -4.62 -9.05
CA ALA A 41 7.76 -5.80 -9.88
C ALA A 41 6.26 -6.06 -10.03
N LYS A 42 5.50 -5.92 -8.94
CA LYS A 42 4.05 -6.09 -8.98
C LYS A 42 3.39 -4.99 -9.80
N ILE A 43 3.84 -3.77 -9.65
CA ILE A 43 3.32 -2.63 -10.42
C ILE A 43 3.50 -2.88 -11.92
N ALA A 44 4.68 -3.34 -12.30
CA ALA A 44 4.97 -3.66 -13.71
C ALA A 44 4.09 -4.81 -14.20
N ASP A 45 3.90 -5.81 -13.37
CA ASP A 45 3.08 -6.98 -13.71
C ASP A 45 1.63 -6.58 -13.93
N LEU A 46 1.12 -5.67 -13.12
CA LEU A 46 -0.26 -5.19 -13.25
C LEU A 46 -0.44 -4.17 -14.36
N GLY A 47 0.66 -3.59 -14.82
CA GLY A 47 0.60 -2.57 -15.87
C GLY A 47 -0.02 -1.26 -15.40
N VAL A 48 0.14 -0.94 -14.12
CA VAL A 48 -0.40 0.29 -13.55
C VAL A 48 0.70 1.29 -13.26
N LYS A 49 0.32 2.51 -12.93
CA LYS A 49 1.28 3.54 -12.56
C LYS A 49 1.77 3.32 -11.14
N ASN A 50 2.98 3.79 -10.86
CA ASN A 50 3.56 3.64 -9.52
C ASN A 50 2.65 4.18 -8.43
N GLY A 51 2.07 5.34 -8.64
CA GLY A 51 1.19 5.95 -7.66
C GLY A 51 -0.08 5.18 -7.38
N TRP A 52 -0.50 4.36 -8.34
CA TRP A 52 -1.70 3.54 -8.16
C TRP A 52 -1.59 2.63 -6.94
N MET A 53 -0.39 2.10 -6.70
CA MET A 53 -0.15 1.21 -5.57
C MET A 53 0.54 1.93 -4.41
N LEU A 54 1.53 2.77 -4.70
CA LEU A 54 2.34 3.38 -3.65
C LEU A 54 1.58 4.43 -2.86
N TRP A 55 0.68 5.16 -3.49
CA TRP A 55 -0.08 6.19 -2.79
C TRP A 55 -1.02 5.61 -1.74
N PRO A 56 -1.86 4.61 -2.05
CA PRO A 56 -2.68 3.97 -1.02
C PRO A 56 -1.85 3.32 0.08
N LEU A 57 -0.74 2.70 -0.28
CA LEU A 57 0.14 2.08 0.69
C LEU A 57 0.69 3.11 1.67
N ARG A 58 1.15 4.25 1.15
CA ARG A 58 1.67 5.33 1.97
C ARG A 58 0.62 5.84 2.95
N THR A 59 -0.60 6.01 2.47
CA THR A 59 -1.71 6.45 3.31
C THR A 59 -2.03 5.42 4.39
N ALA A 60 -2.04 4.15 4.02
CA ALA A 60 -2.35 3.06 4.95
C ALA A 60 -1.33 2.97 6.07
N VAL A 61 -0.05 3.06 5.76
CA VAL A 61 1.00 2.89 6.76
C VAL A 61 1.25 4.14 7.59
N SER A 62 1.01 5.32 7.04
CA SER A 62 1.25 6.57 7.76
C SER A 62 0.01 7.11 8.43
N GLY A 63 -1.15 6.80 7.90
CA GLY A 63 -2.40 7.40 8.35
C GLY A 63 -2.55 8.83 7.88
N LYS A 64 -1.64 9.31 7.04
CA LYS A 64 -1.66 10.68 6.54
C LYS A 64 -1.41 10.69 5.06
N GLN A 65 -1.94 11.69 4.40
CA GLN A 65 -1.74 11.83 2.97
C GLN A 65 -0.35 12.38 2.64
N PHE A 66 0.22 13.10 3.57
CA PHE A 66 1.49 13.74 3.34
C PHE A 66 2.45 13.38 4.47
N THR A 67 3.57 12.78 4.11
CA THR A 67 4.60 12.38 5.06
C THR A 67 5.97 12.63 4.46
N PRO A 68 6.96 12.93 5.29
CA PRO A 68 8.34 12.97 4.80
C PRO A 68 8.76 11.55 4.41
N GLY A 69 9.42 11.43 3.29
CA GLY A 69 9.83 10.14 2.79
C GLY A 69 8.71 9.44 2.05
N GLY A 70 8.99 8.34 1.44
CA GLY A 70 8.03 7.57 0.66
C GLY A 70 7.38 6.46 1.47
N GLY A 71 6.36 5.84 0.90
CA GLY A 71 5.69 4.70 1.53
C GLY A 71 6.63 3.55 1.80
N VAL A 72 7.53 3.29 0.87
CA VAL A 72 8.51 2.20 1.02
C VAL A 72 9.42 2.46 2.22
N GLU A 73 9.88 3.69 2.37
CA GLU A 73 10.74 4.06 3.49
C GLU A 73 10.02 3.90 4.81
N LEU A 74 8.76 4.30 4.87
CA LEU A 74 7.95 4.13 6.07
C LEU A 74 7.78 2.66 6.42
N CYS A 75 7.56 1.82 5.43
CA CYS A 75 7.44 0.38 5.65
C CYS A 75 8.71 -0.19 6.26
N ALA A 76 9.87 0.25 5.77
CA ALA A 76 11.15 -0.21 6.30
C ALA A 76 11.35 0.22 7.75
N ILE A 77 10.95 1.44 8.07
CA ILE A 77 11.07 1.98 9.43
C ILE A 77 10.14 1.25 10.40
N LEU A 78 8.91 1.02 9.99
CA LEU A 78 7.90 0.37 10.83
C LEU A 78 8.19 -1.10 11.10
N GLY A 79 8.83 -1.77 10.15
CA GLY A 79 9.04 -3.19 10.23
C GLY A 79 7.91 -3.96 9.57
N LYS A 80 8.18 -5.21 9.24
CA LYS A 80 7.25 -6.04 8.48
C LYS A 80 5.91 -6.24 9.19
N GLU A 81 5.96 -6.64 10.45
CA GLU A 81 4.73 -6.93 11.20
C GLU A 81 3.83 -5.73 11.31
N ASP A 82 4.40 -4.58 11.65
CA ASP A 82 3.64 -3.35 11.82
C ASP A 82 3.06 -2.88 10.49
N THR A 83 3.86 -2.97 9.43
CA THR A 83 3.41 -2.61 8.09
C THR A 83 2.23 -3.47 7.67
N LEU A 84 2.34 -4.78 7.83
CA LEU A 84 1.26 -5.69 7.45
C LEU A 84 -0.01 -5.44 8.25
N ALA A 85 0.14 -5.19 9.55
CA ALA A 85 -1.00 -4.90 10.41
C ALA A 85 -1.73 -3.64 9.95
N ARG A 86 -0.98 -2.60 9.61
CA ARG A 86 -1.57 -1.34 9.15
C ARG A 86 -2.26 -1.50 7.80
N VAL A 87 -1.67 -2.25 6.89
CA VAL A 87 -2.28 -2.51 5.58
C VAL A 87 -3.56 -3.31 5.74
N ARG A 88 -3.56 -4.34 6.58
CA ARG A 88 -4.75 -5.15 6.83
C ARG A 88 -5.87 -4.32 7.45
N LYS A 89 -5.52 -3.45 8.37
CA LYS A 89 -6.49 -2.56 9.01
C LYS A 89 -7.11 -1.61 7.99
N ALA A 90 -6.30 -1.09 7.09
CA ALA A 90 -6.79 -0.20 6.05
C ALA A 90 -7.73 -0.94 5.09
N ILE A 91 -7.39 -2.19 4.73
CA ILE A 91 -8.23 -3.00 3.88
C ILE A 91 -9.60 -3.23 4.55
N ASP A 92 -9.59 -3.57 5.83
CA ASP A 92 -10.82 -3.77 6.58
C ASP A 92 -11.67 -2.51 6.62
N ALA A 93 -11.05 -1.37 6.85
CA ALA A 93 -11.76 -0.10 6.90
C ALA A 93 -12.41 0.25 5.56
N LEU A 94 -11.71 -0.03 4.46
CA LEU A 94 -12.22 0.26 3.14
C LEU A 94 -13.27 -0.75 2.66
N SER A 95 -13.24 -1.95 3.23
CA SER A 95 -14.20 -3.01 2.87
C SER A 95 -15.49 -2.92 3.67
N ALA A 96 -15.48 -2.20 4.75
CA ALA A 96 -16.64 -2.16 5.66
C ALA A 96 -17.85 -1.42 5.08
#